data_5e05bf432c69fb631e1afaaebb8253a3
#
_entry.id   5e05bf432c69fb631e1afaaebb8253a3
#
_cell.length_a   1.000
_cell.length_b   1.000
_cell.length_c   1.000
_cell.angle_alpha   90.00
_cell.angle_beta   90.00
_cell.angle_gamma   90.00
#
_symmetry.space_group_name_H-M   'P 1'
#
loop_
_entity.id
_entity.type
_entity.pdbx_description
1 polymer ?
#
loop_
_entity_poly.entity_id
_entity_poly.type
_entity_poly.pdbx_seq_one_letter_code
_entity_poly.pdbx_strand_id
1 'polypeptide(L)'
;MNNLKKLDGKKIALIGGAGFIGHNLAVHLQSLGAKVNIIDGMQVNNLLSLVDNVDNLPYPDLSRAIINERTQILKTAKIHIRVQDARDYHALSRLLNEINPQIIIQLAAVSHANRSNKDPYSTFDHSFRTLENSLDWARSNISSLEQFIFFSSSMVYGNFKKNIVDENEVCDPLGIYGTLKYSGE
;
A
#
# COMPACT_ATOMS: atom_id res chain seq x y z
N MET A 1 -6.82 -3.30 -28.21
CA MET A 1 -7.94 -3.41 -27.27
C MET A 1 -8.14 -4.78 -26.60
N ASN A 2 -7.22 -5.77 -26.73
CA ASN A 2 -7.44 -7.14 -26.26
C ASN A 2 -6.77 -7.54 -24.94
N ASN A 3 -6.05 -6.63 -24.26
CA ASN A 3 -5.35 -6.97 -22.99
C ASN A 3 -6.17 -6.73 -21.70
N LEU A 4 -7.30 -6.05 -21.78
CA LEU A 4 -8.13 -5.70 -20.61
C LEU A 4 -8.92 -6.89 -20.06
N LYS A 5 -9.16 -7.94 -20.84
CA LYS A 5 -9.81 -9.18 -20.39
C LYS A 5 -8.95 -10.06 -19.48
N LYS A 6 -7.65 -9.79 -19.36
CA LYS A 6 -6.74 -10.58 -18.51
C LYS A 6 -7.00 -10.45 -17.01
N LEU A 7 -7.72 -9.42 -16.56
CA LEU A 7 -8.03 -9.21 -15.13
C LEU A 7 -9.41 -9.73 -14.73
N ASP A 8 -10.24 -10.17 -15.67
CA ASP A 8 -11.58 -10.63 -15.36
C ASP A 8 -11.57 -11.82 -14.40
N GLY A 9 -12.24 -11.64 -13.26
CA GLY A 9 -12.30 -12.62 -12.18
C GLY A 9 -11.03 -12.78 -11.34
N LYS A 10 -9.90 -12.14 -11.70
CA LYS A 10 -8.64 -12.22 -10.93
C LYS A 10 -8.81 -11.64 -9.53
N LYS A 11 -8.40 -12.41 -8.54
CA LYS A 11 -8.38 -11.95 -7.14
C LYS A 11 -7.11 -11.14 -6.89
N ILE A 12 -7.27 -9.89 -6.49
CA ILE A 12 -6.18 -8.96 -6.23
C ILE A 12 -6.26 -8.48 -4.78
N ALA A 13 -5.16 -8.59 -4.03
CA ALA A 13 -5.03 -8.02 -2.71
C ALA A 13 -4.14 -6.76 -2.76
N LEU A 14 -4.68 -5.62 -2.31
CA LEU A 14 -3.93 -4.38 -2.14
C LEU A 14 -3.62 -4.18 -0.66
N ILE A 15 -2.37 -4.35 -0.26
CA ILE A 15 -1.92 -4.15 1.12
C ILE A 15 -1.52 -2.69 1.29
N GLY A 16 -2.19 -1.96 2.20
CA GLY A 16 -2.13 -0.50 2.30
C GLY A 16 -3.02 0.19 1.25
N GLY A 17 -4.08 -0.50 0.80
CA GLY A 17 -4.89 -0.07 -0.33
C GLY A 17 -5.91 1.03 -0.04
N ALA A 18 -6.16 1.40 1.22
CA ALA A 18 -7.09 2.49 1.55
C ALA A 18 -6.45 3.90 1.42
N GLY A 19 -5.16 3.97 1.09
CA GLY A 19 -4.43 5.21 0.82
C GLY A 19 -4.84 5.90 -0.49
N PHE A 20 -4.17 7.03 -0.79
CA PHE A 20 -4.46 7.84 -1.98
C PHE A 20 -4.25 7.05 -3.29
N ILE A 21 -3.12 6.37 -3.44
CA ILE A 21 -2.86 5.55 -4.64
C ILE A 21 -3.79 4.33 -4.65
N GLY A 22 -3.89 3.64 -3.52
CA GLY A 22 -4.56 2.35 -3.43
C GLY A 22 -6.05 2.39 -3.75
N HIS A 23 -6.80 3.39 -3.25
CA HIS A 23 -8.23 3.45 -3.53
C HIS A 23 -8.54 3.74 -5.01
N ASN A 24 -7.76 4.62 -5.66
CA ASN A 24 -7.90 4.89 -7.10
C ASN A 24 -7.59 3.63 -7.93
N LEU A 25 -6.48 2.96 -7.60
CA LEU A 25 -6.08 1.72 -8.26
C LEU A 25 -7.13 0.61 -8.06
N ALA A 26 -7.65 0.47 -6.84
CA ALA A 26 -8.68 -0.51 -6.51
C ALA A 26 -9.94 -0.34 -7.37
N VAL A 27 -10.45 0.90 -7.48
CA VAL A 27 -11.61 1.22 -8.32
C VAL A 27 -11.34 0.90 -9.78
N HIS A 28 -10.17 1.28 -10.28
CA HIS A 28 -9.79 1.01 -11.66
C HIS A 28 -9.69 -0.50 -11.96
N LEU A 29 -8.99 -1.25 -11.13
CA LEU A 29 -8.87 -2.71 -11.28
C LEU A 29 -10.23 -3.42 -11.21
N GLN A 30 -11.11 -2.99 -10.29
CA GLN A 30 -12.47 -3.50 -10.18
C GLN A 30 -13.27 -3.22 -11.46
N SER A 31 -13.13 -2.04 -12.06
CA SER A 31 -13.79 -1.69 -13.34
C SER A 31 -13.31 -2.53 -14.51
N LEU A 32 -12.11 -3.13 -14.42
CA LEU A 32 -11.54 -4.06 -15.40
C LEU A 32 -11.93 -5.53 -15.14
N GLY A 33 -12.85 -5.77 -14.20
CA GLY A 33 -13.37 -7.11 -13.89
C GLY A 33 -12.61 -7.86 -12.79
N ALA A 34 -11.57 -7.28 -12.19
CA ALA A 34 -10.89 -7.93 -11.07
C ALA A 34 -11.76 -7.98 -9.80
N LYS A 35 -11.51 -8.97 -8.95
CA LYS A 35 -12.08 -9.08 -7.59
C LYS A 35 -11.09 -8.49 -6.60
N VAL A 36 -11.25 -7.20 -6.29
CA VAL A 36 -10.31 -6.45 -5.48
C VAL A 36 -10.64 -6.56 -3.99
N ASN A 37 -9.62 -6.86 -3.17
CA ASN A 37 -9.67 -6.80 -1.72
C ASN A 37 -8.61 -5.82 -1.23
N ILE A 38 -9.01 -4.83 -0.44
CA ILE A 38 -8.11 -3.92 0.25
C ILE A 38 -7.84 -4.48 1.65
N ILE A 39 -6.57 -4.56 2.02
CA ILE A 39 -6.09 -4.86 3.38
C ILE A 39 -5.39 -3.60 3.89
N ASP A 40 -5.91 -2.98 4.95
CA ASP A 40 -5.36 -1.73 5.47
C ASP A 40 -5.55 -1.66 6.98
N GLY A 41 -4.53 -1.26 7.70
CA GLY A 41 -4.57 -1.08 9.16
C GLY A 41 -5.27 0.22 9.59
N MET A 42 -5.65 1.08 8.66
CA MET A 42 -6.33 2.36 8.89
C MET A 42 -5.53 3.34 9.77
N GLN A 43 -4.20 3.20 9.89
CA GLN A 43 -3.38 4.09 10.71
C GLN A 43 -3.32 5.52 10.15
N VAL A 44 -3.36 5.66 8.81
CA VAL A 44 -3.33 6.96 8.13
C VAL A 44 -4.74 7.47 7.81
N ASN A 45 -5.64 6.55 7.47
CA ASN A 45 -7.01 6.86 7.03
C ASN A 45 -8.03 6.60 8.16
N ASN A 46 -7.65 6.85 9.40
CA ASN A 46 -8.47 6.59 10.57
C ASN A 46 -9.30 7.82 10.93
N LEU A 47 -10.61 7.75 10.72
CA LEU A 47 -11.54 8.82 11.10
C LEU A 47 -11.53 9.08 12.61
N LEU A 48 -11.27 8.05 13.44
CA LEU A 48 -11.24 8.23 14.90
C LEU A 48 -10.07 9.09 15.34
N SER A 49 -8.92 9.01 14.65
CA SER A 49 -7.77 9.87 14.97
C SER A 49 -8.04 11.35 14.73
N LEU A 50 -9.05 11.67 13.91
CA LEU A 50 -9.50 13.05 13.67
C LEU A 50 -10.40 13.59 14.79
N VAL A 51 -10.90 12.73 15.67
CA VAL A 51 -11.71 13.14 16.83
C VAL A 51 -10.80 13.57 17.98
N ASP A 52 -9.72 12.81 18.22
CA ASP A 52 -8.83 13.03 19.38
C ASP A 52 -7.78 14.12 19.15
N ASN A 53 -7.43 14.43 17.89
CA ASN A 53 -6.31 15.31 17.54
C ASN A 53 -6.72 16.48 16.62
N VAL A 54 -7.96 16.93 16.70
CA VAL A 54 -8.49 18.00 15.82
C VAL A 54 -7.65 19.26 15.89
N ASP A 55 -7.20 19.64 17.09
CA ASP A 55 -6.43 20.88 17.30
C ASP A 55 -5.00 20.84 16.71
N ASN A 56 -4.49 19.67 16.43
CA ASN A 56 -3.13 19.46 15.89
C ASN A 56 -3.09 19.25 14.36
N LEU A 57 -4.23 19.21 13.71
CA LEU A 57 -4.32 19.02 12.26
C LEU A 57 -4.50 20.37 11.55
N PRO A 58 -3.71 20.69 10.50
CA PRO A 58 -3.82 21.96 9.80
C PRO A 58 -5.20 22.20 9.17
N TYR A 59 -5.86 21.13 8.73
CA TYR A 59 -7.16 21.19 8.05
C TYR A 59 -8.01 19.97 8.41
N PRO A 60 -8.56 19.88 9.64
CA PRO A 60 -9.26 18.67 10.11
C PRO A 60 -10.52 18.36 9.31
N ASP A 61 -11.31 19.37 8.94
CA ASP A 61 -12.55 19.18 8.18
C ASP A 61 -12.27 18.73 6.75
N LEU A 62 -11.22 19.25 6.11
CA LEU A 62 -10.79 18.80 4.79
C LEU A 62 -10.29 17.35 4.85
N SER A 63 -9.50 17.00 5.85
CA SER A 63 -9.01 15.63 6.06
C SER A 63 -10.17 14.65 6.25
N ARG A 64 -11.17 15.04 7.05
CA ARG A 64 -12.39 14.26 7.27
C ARG A 64 -13.19 14.09 5.97
N ALA A 65 -13.38 15.17 5.22
CA ALA A 65 -14.09 15.15 3.94
C ALA A 65 -13.41 14.20 2.94
N ILE A 66 -12.09 14.29 2.79
CA ILE A 66 -11.29 13.43 1.89
C ILE A 66 -11.42 11.95 2.26
N ILE A 67 -11.32 11.60 3.56
CA ILE A 67 -11.43 10.21 4.00
C ILE A 67 -12.85 9.68 3.79
N ASN A 68 -13.87 10.49 4.08
CA ASN A 68 -15.27 10.13 3.84
C ASN A 68 -15.56 9.91 2.36
N GLU A 69 -15.12 10.82 1.48
CA GLU A 69 -15.30 10.70 0.04
C GLU A 69 -14.64 9.42 -0.48
N ARG A 70 -13.40 9.16 -0.11
CA ARG A 70 -12.66 7.94 -0.47
C ARG A 70 -13.41 6.68 -0.05
N THR A 71 -13.92 6.66 1.19
CA THR A 71 -14.69 5.53 1.72
C THR A 71 -15.99 5.33 0.94
N GLN A 72 -16.68 6.41 0.57
CA GLN A 72 -17.90 6.33 -0.25
C GLN A 72 -17.62 5.83 -1.67
N ILE A 73 -16.52 6.26 -2.29
CA ILE A 73 -16.09 5.77 -3.61
C ILE A 73 -15.88 4.26 -3.57
N LEU A 74 -15.13 3.75 -2.60
CA LEU A 74 -14.89 2.31 -2.43
C LEU A 74 -16.19 1.54 -2.18
N LYS A 75 -17.07 2.06 -1.34
CA LYS A 75 -18.38 1.46 -1.06
C LYS A 75 -19.25 1.40 -2.32
N THR A 76 -19.30 2.47 -3.11
CA THR A 76 -20.04 2.53 -4.37
C THR A 76 -19.50 1.52 -5.37
N ALA A 77 -18.18 1.35 -5.44
CA ALA A 77 -17.52 0.34 -6.27
C ALA A 77 -17.64 -1.09 -5.72
N LYS A 78 -18.33 -1.29 -4.57
CA LYS A 78 -18.47 -2.59 -3.88
C LYS A 78 -17.12 -3.23 -3.51
N ILE A 79 -16.12 -2.40 -3.20
CA ILE A 79 -14.80 -2.86 -2.76
C ILE A 79 -14.79 -2.89 -1.23
N HIS A 80 -14.44 -4.03 -0.66
CA HIS A 80 -14.37 -4.21 0.78
C HIS A 80 -12.99 -3.88 1.32
N ILE A 81 -12.94 -3.06 2.39
CA ILE A 81 -11.74 -2.86 3.17
C ILE A 81 -11.74 -3.90 4.30
N ARG A 82 -10.73 -4.75 4.29
CA ARG A 82 -10.40 -5.66 5.40
C ARG A 82 -9.49 -4.89 6.36
N VAL A 83 -10.04 -4.45 7.47
CA VAL A 83 -9.26 -3.71 8.47
C VAL A 83 -8.34 -4.69 9.18
N GLN A 84 -7.07 -4.68 8.80
CA GLN A 84 -6.04 -5.56 9.33
C GLN A 84 -4.68 -4.86 9.29
N ASP A 85 -4.01 -4.87 10.41
CA ASP A 85 -2.62 -4.45 10.49
C ASP A 85 -1.70 -5.50 9.84
N ALA A 86 -1.04 -5.12 8.75
CA ALA A 86 -0.17 -6.01 7.99
C ALA A 86 1.14 -6.38 8.74
N ARG A 87 1.41 -5.75 9.89
CA ARG A 87 2.52 -6.15 10.78
C ARG A 87 2.21 -7.41 11.57
N ASP A 88 0.93 -7.71 11.80
CA ASP A 88 0.52 -8.99 12.39
C ASP A 88 0.60 -10.10 11.34
N TYR A 89 1.71 -10.82 11.35
CA TYR A 89 2.00 -11.90 10.41
C TYR A 89 0.90 -12.97 10.38
N HIS A 90 0.43 -13.39 11.54
CA HIS A 90 -0.55 -14.48 11.61
C HIS A 90 -1.93 -14.05 11.11
N ALA A 91 -2.35 -12.85 11.47
CA ALA A 91 -3.62 -12.32 11.01
C ALA A 91 -3.59 -12.01 9.50
N LEU A 92 -2.50 -11.41 9.00
CA LEU A 92 -2.31 -11.17 7.57
C LEU A 92 -2.31 -12.48 6.78
N SER A 93 -1.57 -13.49 7.23
CA SER A 93 -1.48 -14.78 6.55
C SER A 93 -2.82 -15.50 6.50
N ARG A 94 -3.60 -15.51 7.59
CA ARG A 94 -4.97 -16.05 7.59
C ARG A 94 -5.86 -15.35 6.59
N LEU A 95 -5.80 -14.02 6.55
CA LEU A 95 -6.61 -13.21 5.63
C LEU A 95 -6.21 -13.43 4.18
N LEU A 96 -4.93 -13.50 3.87
CA LEU A 96 -4.44 -13.82 2.53
C LEU A 96 -4.81 -15.23 2.10
N ASN A 97 -4.81 -16.21 3.01
CA ASN A 97 -5.31 -17.57 2.73
C ASN A 97 -6.82 -17.58 2.43
N GLU A 98 -7.62 -16.79 3.15
CA GLU A 98 -9.06 -16.62 2.88
C GLU A 98 -9.32 -16.01 1.49
N ILE A 99 -8.59 -14.95 1.16
CA ILE A 99 -8.72 -14.27 -0.14
C ILE A 99 -8.17 -15.15 -1.26
N ASN A 100 -7.06 -15.83 -1.02
CA ASN A 100 -6.26 -16.57 -2.01
C ASN A 100 -6.02 -15.75 -3.27
N PRO A 101 -5.26 -14.60 -3.17
CA PRO A 101 -5.05 -13.70 -4.27
C PRO A 101 -4.10 -14.29 -5.30
N GLN A 102 -4.34 -13.99 -6.58
CA GLN A 102 -3.43 -14.27 -7.69
C GLN A 102 -2.42 -13.13 -7.89
N ILE A 103 -2.77 -11.93 -7.43
CA ILE A 103 -1.91 -10.74 -7.51
C ILE A 103 -1.90 -10.05 -6.15
N ILE A 104 -0.72 -9.75 -5.64
CA ILE A 104 -0.54 -8.89 -4.47
C ILE A 104 0.09 -7.58 -4.92
N ILE A 105 -0.47 -6.45 -4.45
CA ILE A 105 0.09 -5.12 -4.65
C ILE A 105 0.40 -4.54 -3.28
N GLN A 106 1.70 -4.40 -2.99
CA GLN A 106 2.22 -3.89 -1.73
C GLN A 106 2.40 -2.38 -1.78
N LEU A 107 1.49 -1.65 -1.13
CA LEU A 107 1.48 -0.20 -1.03
C LEU A 107 1.79 0.29 0.40
N ALA A 108 1.62 -0.60 1.40
CA ALA A 108 1.81 -0.25 2.81
C ALA A 108 3.23 0.27 3.07
N ALA A 109 3.32 1.50 3.52
CA ALA A 109 4.56 2.15 3.94
C ALA A 109 4.26 3.47 4.65
N VAL A 110 5.19 3.97 5.45
CA VAL A 110 5.21 5.37 5.88
C VAL A 110 5.61 6.22 4.68
N SER A 111 4.71 7.07 4.19
CA SER A 111 4.86 7.77 2.91
C SER A 111 5.63 9.11 2.98
N HIS A 112 6.03 9.57 4.17
CA HIS A 112 6.67 10.87 4.36
C HIS A 112 8.10 10.74 4.86
N ALA A 113 9.10 11.12 4.06
CA ALA A 113 10.52 11.07 4.40
C ALA A 113 10.86 11.79 5.72
N ASN A 114 10.30 13.00 5.94
CA ASN A 114 10.52 13.75 7.18
C ASN A 114 9.97 13.03 8.42
N ARG A 115 8.82 12.35 8.31
CA ARG A 115 8.26 11.54 9.40
C ARG A 115 9.12 10.31 9.64
N SER A 116 9.60 9.69 8.58
CA SER A 116 10.47 8.51 8.64
C SER A 116 11.77 8.78 9.38
N ASN A 117 12.38 9.95 9.17
CA ASN A 117 13.61 10.35 9.85
C ASN A 117 13.37 10.68 11.34
N LYS A 118 12.17 11.14 11.72
CA LYS A 118 11.82 11.43 13.12
C LYS A 118 11.53 10.17 13.92
N ASP A 119 10.97 9.15 13.28
CA ASP A 119 10.62 7.88 13.92
C ASP A 119 11.06 6.70 13.03
N PRO A 120 12.36 6.35 13.05
CA PRO A 120 12.91 5.24 12.29
C PRO A 120 12.31 3.89 12.65
N TYR A 121 12.05 3.65 13.95
CA TYR A 121 11.47 2.40 14.44
C TYR A 121 10.09 2.13 13.84
N SER A 122 9.18 3.09 13.99
CA SER A 122 7.83 2.98 13.43
C SER A 122 7.87 2.88 11.90
N THR A 123 8.80 3.60 11.26
CA THR A 123 8.96 3.56 9.79
C THR A 123 9.39 2.19 9.31
N PHE A 124 10.37 1.57 9.96
CA PHE A 124 10.80 0.20 9.65
C PHE A 124 9.62 -0.76 9.81
N ASP A 125 8.94 -0.70 10.93
CA ASP A 125 7.86 -1.61 11.28
C ASP A 125 6.67 -1.51 10.30
N HIS A 126 6.24 -0.30 9.95
CA HIS A 126 5.13 -0.09 9.03
C HIS A 126 5.50 -0.25 7.54
N SER A 127 6.77 -0.12 7.17
CA SER A 127 7.19 -0.21 5.78
C SER A 127 7.82 -1.56 5.46
N PHE A 128 8.84 -1.95 6.19
CA PHE A 128 9.62 -3.15 5.87
C PHE A 128 9.01 -4.42 6.45
N ARG A 129 8.55 -4.41 7.71
CA ARG A 129 7.89 -5.56 8.32
C ARG A 129 6.62 -5.98 7.57
N THR A 130 5.82 -5.03 7.12
CA THR A 130 4.63 -5.34 6.32
C THR A 130 4.98 -5.98 4.99
N LEU A 131 6.08 -5.57 4.35
CA LEU A 131 6.61 -6.17 3.13
C LEU A 131 7.14 -7.58 3.42
N GLU A 132 7.96 -7.75 4.47
CA GLU A 132 8.49 -9.05 4.90
C GLU A 132 7.37 -10.07 5.09
N ASN A 133 6.32 -9.71 5.84
CA ASN A 133 5.18 -10.58 6.12
C ASN A 133 4.45 -11.01 4.84
N SER A 134 4.24 -10.09 3.91
CA SER A 134 3.57 -10.39 2.64
C SER A 134 4.45 -11.19 1.68
N LEU A 135 5.76 -10.98 1.67
CA LEU A 135 6.71 -11.78 0.89
C LEU A 135 6.85 -13.21 1.43
N ASP A 136 6.85 -13.39 2.75
CA ASP A 136 6.89 -14.74 3.34
C ASP A 136 5.63 -15.55 3.00
N TRP A 137 4.46 -14.91 3.04
CA TRP A 137 3.23 -15.55 2.54
C TRP A 137 3.33 -15.87 1.05
N ALA A 138 3.81 -14.93 0.22
CA ALA A 138 3.96 -15.10 -1.22
C ALA A 138 4.90 -16.28 -1.56
N ARG A 139 6.04 -16.37 -0.86
CA ARG A 139 7.00 -17.48 -0.99
C ARG A 139 6.35 -18.84 -0.72
N SER A 140 5.45 -18.91 0.26
CA SER A 140 4.76 -20.15 0.63
C SER A 140 3.61 -20.49 -0.31
N ASN A 141 3.15 -19.56 -1.15
CA ASN A 141 1.98 -19.70 -2.04
C ASN A 141 2.31 -19.48 -3.53
N ILE A 142 3.54 -19.73 -3.93
CA ILE A 142 4.06 -19.50 -5.27
C ILE A 142 3.30 -20.23 -6.38
N SER A 143 2.61 -21.32 -6.06
CA SER A 143 1.82 -22.09 -7.02
C SER A 143 0.50 -21.41 -7.40
N SER A 144 -0.04 -20.55 -6.56
CA SER A 144 -1.31 -19.83 -6.77
C SER A 144 -1.12 -18.33 -7.03
N LEU A 145 -0.02 -17.75 -6.56
CA LEU A 145 0.32 -16.35 -6.77
C LEU A 145 1.02 -16.17 -8.12
N GLU A 146 0.41 -15.39 -9.01
CA GLU A 146 0.94 -15.12 -10.35
C GLU A 146 1.88 -13.91 -10.36
N GLN A 147 1.62 -12.92 -9.50
CA GLN A 147 2.41 -11.69 -9.48
C GLN A 147 2.41 -11.02 -8.10
N PHE A 148 3.60 -10.57 -7.69
CA PHE A 148 3.80 -9.67 -6.55
C PHE A 148 4.33 -8.34 -7.07
N ILE A 149 3.64 -7.23 -6.76
CA ILE A 149 4.02 -5.87 -7.19
C ILE A 149 4.36 -5.06 -5.95
N PHE A 150 5.61 -4.63 -5.85
CA PHE A 150 6.08 -3.73 -4.80
C PHE A 150 6.15 -2.29 -5.33
N PHE A 151 5.53 -1.35 -4.62
CA PHE A 151 5.63 0.07 -4.93
C PHE A 151 6.87 0.65 -4.25
N SER A 152 7.93 0.81 -5.02
CA SER A 152 9.14 1.49 -4.60
C SER A 152 8.98 3.02 -4.64
N SER A 153 10.05 3.76 -4.79
CA SER A 153 10.06 5.21 -4.78
C SER A 153 11.27 5.75 -5.51
N SER A 154 11.15 6.90 -6.15
CA SER A 154 12.31 7.64 -6.70
C SER A 154 13.34 8.06 -5.64
N MET A 155 12.96 8.00 -4.34
CA MET A 155 13.89 8.25 -3.23
C MET A 155 15.00 7.20 -3.11
N VAL A 156 14.91 6.06 -3.82
CA VAL A 156 15.97 5.07 -3.92
C VAL A 156 17.21 5.62 -4.63
N TYR A 157 17.05 6.59 -5.53
CA TYR A 157 18.15 7.22 -6.26
C TYR A 157 18.84 8.35 -5.50
N GLY A 158 18.29 8.77 -4.34
CA GLY A 158 18.85 9.89 -3.58
C GLY A 158 18.80 11.21 -4.35
N ASN A 159 19.94 11.94 -4.39
CA ASN A 159 20.07 13.17 -5.16
C ASN A 159 20.27 12.83 -6.65
N PHE A 160 19.33 13.29 -7.48
CA PHE A 160 19.44 13.09 -8.92
C PHE A 160 20.67 13.82 -9.48
N LYS A 161 21.53 13.05 -10.15
CA LYS A 161 22.75 13.58 -10.83
C LYS A 161 22.45 14.11 -12.23
N LYS A 162 21.26 13.79 -12.77
CA LYS A 162 20.75 14.18 -14.09
C LYS A 162 19.34 14.77 -13.94
N ASN A 163 18.90 15.54 -14.94
CA ASN A 163 17.54 16.06 -14.96
C ASN A 163 16.46 14.97 -15.12
N ILE A 164 16.82 13.85 -15.75
CA ILE A 164 15.94 12.69 -15.96
C ILE A 164 16.68 11.46 -15.46
N VAL A 165 15.98 10.66 -14.66
CA VAL A 165 16.47 9.42 -14.05
C VAL A 165 15.61 8.27 -14.56
N ASP A 166 16.24 7.17 -14.94
CA ASP A 166 15.59 5.92 -15.34
C ASP A 166 16.02 4.77 -14.40
N GLU A 167 15.51 3.58 -14.65
CA GLU A 167 15.72 2.39 -13.81
C GLU A 167 17.14 1.85 -13.83
N ASN A 168 18.01 2.35 -14.73
CA ASN A 168 19.43 1.96 -14.82
C ASN A 168 20.34 2.88 -13.98
N GLU A 169 19.81 3.94 -13.38
CA GLU A 169 20.60 4.84 -12.55
C GLU A 169 21.00 4.15 -11.25
N VAL A 170 22.16 4.50 -10.73
CA VAL A 170 22.69 3.94 -9.47
C VAL A 170 21.83 4.40 -8.30
N CYS A 171 21.36 3.45 -7.50
CA CYS A 171 20.64 3.74 -6.28
C CYS A 171 21.60 4.23 -5.19
N ASP A 172 21.30 5.40 -4.61
CA ASP A 172 22.08 6.05 -3.54
C ASP A 172 21.11 6.69 -2.53
N PRO A 173 20.27 5.87 -1.84
CA PRO A 173 19.17 6.39 -1.05
C PRO A 173 19.62 7.23 0.12
N LEU A 174 18.93 8.35 0.33
CA LEU A 174 19.14 9.25 1.47
C LEU A 174 18.02 9.07 2.51
N GLY A 175 18.42 8.90 3.77
CA GLY A 175 17.48 8.75 4.89
C GLY A 175 16.74 7.41 4.91
N ILE A 176 15.99 7.21 5.99
CA ILE A 176 15.36 5.91 6.31
C ILE A 176 14.35 5.47 5.24
N TYR A 177 13.51 6.39 4.76
CA TYR A 177 12.47 6.03 3.79
C TYR A 177 13.04 5.47 2.48
N GLY A 178 13.99 6.19 1.87
CA GLY A 178 14.64 5.73 0.63
C GLY A 178 15.40 4.42 0.82
N THR A 179 16.13 4.29 1.95
CA THR A 179 16.87 3.07 2.28
C THR A 179 15.94 1.86 2.42
N LEU A 180 14.81 1.99 3.13
CA LEU A 180 13.85 0.89 3.29
C LEU A 180 13.15 0.53 1.98
N LYS A 181 12.88 1.51 1.09
CA LYS A 181 12.35 1.23 -0.25
C LYS A 181 13.37 0.46 -1.10
N TYR A 182 14.62 0.89 -1.10
CA TYR A 182 15.71 0.19 -1.81
C TYR A 182 15.97 -1.21 -1.25
N SER A 183 15.88 -1.38 0.08
CA SER A 183 16.02 -2.72 0.68
C SER A 183 14.88 -3.67 0.33
N GLY A 184 13.74 -3.14 -0.09
CA GLY A 184 12.58 -3.93 -0.53
C GLY A 184 12.65 -4.40 -1.99
N GLU A 185 13.49 -3.75 -2.81
CA GLU A 185 13.79 -4.17 -4.18
C GLU A 185 14.71 -5.38 -4.22
#